data_e91d3032c865be162f890e04024289d3
#
_entry.id   e91d3032c865be162f890e04024289d3
#
_cell.length_a   1.000
_cell.length_b   1.000
_cell.length_c   1.000
_cell.angle_alpha   90.00
_cell.angle_beta   90.00
_cell.angle_gamma   90.00
#
_symmetry.space_group_name_H-M   'P 1'
#
loop_
_entity.id
_entity.type
_entity.pdbx_description
1 polymer ?
#
loop_
_entity_poly.entity_id
_entity_poly.type
_entity_poly.pdbx_seq_one_letter_code
_entity_poly.pdbx_strand_id
1 'polypeptide(L)'
;MKITVVGAGNVGATCADVLAYNEVANEIVILDIKEGLAEGKSLDIWQKAPINHYNSRTIGATNDYTKTAGSEVVVITSGLPRKPGMSRDDLIETNAGIVRSVTENIIQHSPNAIIIIVSNPLDVMTYQAHITSKLPRNKLMGMAGILDTARYRAFLAEALNVSPKDIQAVLMGGHGDTMVPLPRYTTVAGIPVMELIDKETLDKIIDRTKSGGGELVKLMGTSAWYAPGAAAAQMAEAIVKDQRRVFPVCIKLEGEYGIDDCYLGVPVVLGKNGIEKVIELDLNDVEKDMLEVSRGHVKEVMAVLDNLNAVQE
;
A
#
# COMPACT_ATOMS: atom_id res chain seq x y z
N MET A 1 0.91 -21.16 -7.72
CA MET A 1 1.24 -19.82 -7.21
C MET A 1 0.70 -19.69 -5.80
N LYS A 2 1.48 -19.11 -4.90
CA LYS A 2 1.12 -18.87 -3.50
C LYS A 2 1.32 -17.38 -3.15
N ILE A 3 0.35 -16.80 -2.45
CA ILE A 3 0.45 -15.46 -1.86
C ILE A 3 0.23 -15.58 -0.36
N THR A 4 1.03 -14.87 0.42
CA THR A 4 0.81 -14.74 1.87
C THR A 4 0.35 -13.34 2.23
N VAL A 5 -0.65 -13.24 3.11
CA VAL A 5 -1.10 -12.01 3.76
C VAL A 5 -0.80 -12.13 5.26
N VAL A 6 0.09 -11.30 5.76
CA VAL A 6 0.45 -11.26 7.19
C VAL A 6 -0.34 -10.16 7.89
N GLY A 7 -1.12 -10.58 8.88
CA GLY A 7 -2.13 -9.77 9.56
C GLY A 7 -3.54 -10.16 9.11
N ALA A 8 -4.30 -10.84 10.00
CA ALA A 8 -5.69 -11.25 9.74
C ALA A 8 -6.72 -10.19 10.20
N GLY A 9 -6.28 -8.96 10.40
CA GLY A 9 -7.18 -7.82 10.64
C GLY A 9 -8.07 -7.53 9.44
N ASN A 10 -8.88 -6.47 9.52
CA ASN A 10 -9.85 -6.17 8.46
C ASN A 10 -9.19 -5.92 7.10
N VAL A 11 -8.06 -5.22 7.05
CA VAL A 11 -7.33 -4.95 5.79
C VAL A 11 -6.79 -6.25 5.19
N GLY A 12 -6.11 -7.09 5.98
CA GLY A 12 -5.55 -8.34 5.49
C GLY A 12 -6.63 -9.33 5.06
N ALA A 13 -7.71 -9.47 5.83
CA ALA A 13 -8.83 -10.31 5.45
C ALA A 13 -9.49 -9.84 4.15
N THR A 14 -9.67 -8.52 3.96
CA THR A 14 -10.19 -7.95 2.70
C THR A 14 -9.22 -8.22 1.54
N CYS A 15 -7.91 -8.06 1.76
CA CYS A 15 -6.92 -8.36 0.72
C CYS A 15 -7.01 -9.84 0.30
N ALA A 16 -7.02 -10.75 1.27
CA ALA A 16 -7.14 -12.19 1.00
C ALA A 16 -8.45 -12.56 0.30
N ASP A 17 -9.56 -11.93 0.69
CA ASP A 17 -10.87 -12.13 0.06
C ASP A 17 -10.87 -11.69 -1.41
N VAL A 18 -10.34 -10.50 -1.71
CA VAL A 18 -10.23 -9.99 -3.08
C VAL A 18 -9.31 -10.87 -3.93
N LEU A 19 -8.17 -11.30 -3.37
CA LEU A 19 -7.25 -12.22 -4.05
C LEU A 19 -7.92 -13.56 -4.38
N ALA A 20 -8.70 -14.11 -3.43
CA ALA A 20 -9.41 -15.36 -3.62
C ALA A 20 -10.51 -15.24 -4.68
N TYR A 21 -11.33 -14.19 -4.57
CA TYR A 21 -12.44 -13.95 -5.49
C TYR A 21 -11.97 -13.75 -6.96
N ASN A 22 -10.83 -13.07 -7.15
CA ASN A 22 -10.24 -12.82 -8.45
C ASN A 22 -9.34 -13.97 -8.96
N GLU A 23 -9.25 -15.07 -8.21
CA GLU A 23 -8.40 -16.22 -8.53
C GLU A 23 -6.95 -15.82 -8.88
N VAL A 24 -6.38 -14.91 -8.07
CA VAL A 24 -5.04 -14.37 -8.31
C VAL A 24 -3.96 -15.44 -8.07
N ALA A 25 -4.18 -16.33 -7.09
CA ALA A 25 -3.26 -17.43 -6.77
C ALA A 25 -4.05 -18.69 -6.41
N ASN A 26 -3.43 -19.86 -6.57
CA ASN A 26 -4.04 -21.13 -6.19
C ASN A 26 -4.18 -21.28 -4.67
N GLU A 27 -3.21 -20.72 -3.93
CA GLU A 27 -3.15 -20.77 -2.47
C GLU A 27 -2.91 -19.38 -1.89
N ILE A 28 -3.72 -18.99 -0.92
CA ILE A 28 -3.62 -17.74 -0.18
C ILE A 28 -3.50 -18.08 1.30
N VAL A 29 -2.33 -17.81 1.86
CA VAL A 29 -2.07 -17.99 3.29
C VAL A 29 -2.40 -16.70 4.02
N ILE A 30 -3.20 -16.79 5.08
CA ILE A 30 -3.44 -15.70 6.02
C ILE A 30 -2.71 -16.05 7.30
N LEU A 31 -1.82 -15.20 7.78
CA LEU A 31 -1.05 -15.43 8.99
C LEU A 31 -1.31 -14.33 10.02
N ASP A 32 -1.52 -14.72 11.28
CA ASP A 32 -1.66 -13.79 12.40
C ASP A 32 -1.05 -14.39 13.66
N ILE A 33 -0.72 -13.56 14.64
CA ILE A 33 -0.26 -14.00 15.96
C ILE A 33 -1.41 -14.34 16.89
N LYS A 34 -2.63 -13.84 16.61
CA LYS A 34 -3.82 -14.08 17.41
C LYS A 34 -4.39 -15.44 17.08
N GLU A 35 -4.40 -16.31 18.08
CA GLU A 35 -4.89 -17.70 17.95
C GLU A 35 -6.29 -17.77 17.33
N GLY A 36 -6.44 -18.63 16.31
CA GLY A 36 -7.69 -18.92 15.62
C GLY A 36 -8.21 -17.81 14.69
N LEU A 37 -7.65 -16.60 14.73
CA LEU A 37 -8.17 -15.48 13.92
C LEU A 37 -7.93 -15.71 12.42
N ALA A 38 -6.72 -16.11 12.06
CA ALA A 38 -6.37 -16.37 10.68
C ALA A 38 -7.11 -17.59 10.13
N GLU A 39 -7.22 -18.64 10.91
CA GLU A 39 -7.95 -19.86 10.57
C GLU A 39 -9.46 -19.58 10.36
N GLY A 40 -10.07 -18.80 11.28
CA GLY A 40 -11.47 -18.40 11.16
C GLY A 40 -11.74 -17.57 9.91
N LYS A 41 -10.90 -16.55 9.64
CA LYS A 41 -11.02 -15.70 8.44
C LYS A 41 -10.81 -16.50 7.15
N SER A 42 -9.81 -17.37 7.12
CA SER A 42 -9.57 -18.20 5.93
C SER A 42 -10.69 -19.19 5.67
N LEU A 43 -11.27 -19.78 6.72
CA LEU A 43 -12.40 -20.70 6.61
C LEU A 43 -13.65 -19.99 6.07
N ASP A 44 -13.96 -18.79 6.58
CA ASP A 44 -15.09 -17.98 6.14
C ASP A 44 -14.95 -17.59 4.66
N ILE A 45 -13.76 -17.12 4.25
CA ILE A 45 -13.47 -16.82 2.85
C ILE A 45 -13.59 -18.09 1.98
N TRP A 46 -13.07 -19.23 2.44
CA TRP A 46 -13.17 -20.49 1.69
C TRP A 46 -14.61 -20.96 1.52
N GLN A 47 -15.47 -20.76 2.51
CA GLN A 47 -16.90 -21.09 2.44
C GLN A 47 -17.65 -20.24 1.40
N LYS A 48 -17.13 -19.09 0.99
CA LYS A 48 -17.67 -18.30 -0.14
C LYS A 48 -17.37 -18.92 -1.51
N ALA A 49 -16.35 -19.77 -1.62
CA ALA A 49 -15.90 -20.31 -2.91
C ALA A 49 -17.03 -20.97 -3.73
N PRO A 50 -17.87 -21.88 -3.17
CA PRO A 50 -18.97 -22.45 -3.93
C PRO A 50 -20.09 -21.46 -4.26
N ILE A 51 -20.20 -20.34 -3.54
CA ILE A 51 -21.20 -19.30 -3.78
C ILE A 51 -20.72 -18.36 -4.89
N ASN A 52 -19.47 -17.97 -4.86
CA ASN A 52 -18.87 -16.98 -5.77
C ASN A 52 -18.09 -17.62 -6.91
N HIS A 53 -18.09 -18.96 -7.01
CA HIS A 53 -17.51 -19.74 -8.09
C HIS A 53 -16.02 -19.49 -8.35
N TYR A 54 -15.19 -19.53 -7.30
CA TYR A 54 -13.73 -19.49 -7.39
C TYR A 54 -13.07 -20.70 -6.74
N ASN A 55 -11.83 -21.01 -7.16
CA ASN A 55 -11.06 -22.19 -6.72
C ASN A 55 -9.87 -21.86 -5.81
N SER A 56 -9.51 -20.61 -5.63
CA SER A 56 -8.40 -20.20 -4.76
C SER A 56 -8.57 -20.71 -3.36
N ARG A 57 -7.65 -21.54 -2.87
CA ARG A 57 -7.67 -22.06 -1.52
C ARG A 57 -7.12 -21.06 -0.52
N THR A 58 -7.88 -20.71 0.50
CA THR A 58 -7.43 -19.92 1.65
C THR A 58 -7.03 -20.82 2.81
N ILE A 59 -5.90 -20.53 3.46
CA ILE A 59 -5.32 -21.28 4.58
C ILE A 59 -4.96 -20.30 5.69
N GLY A 60 -5.46 -20.51 6.90
CA GLY A 60 -5.08 -19.75 8.08
C GLY A 60 -3.90 -20.37 8.81
N ALA A 61 -3.07 -19.54 9.42
CA ALA A 61 -1.95 -19.97 10.24
C ALA A 61 -1.76 -19.04 11.43
N THR A 62 -1.80 -19.58 12.64
CA THR A 62 -1.47 -18.84 13.86
C THR A 62 0.02 -18.97 14.14
N ASN A 63 0.76 -17.86 13.99
CA ASN A 63 2.22 -17.75 14.27
C ASN A 63 3.09 -18.84 13.63
N ASP A 64 2.60 -19.52 12.60
CA ASP A 64 3.32 -20.57 11.87
C ASP A 64 3.80 -20.06 10.50
N TYR A 65 4.98 -19.44 10.49
CA TYR A 65 5.60 -18.93 9.29
C TYR A 65 6.05 -20.00 8.29
N THR A 66 6.10 -21.29 8.69
CA THR A 66 6.41 -22.37 7.75
C THR A 66 5.38 -22.48 6.64
N LYS A 67 4.14 -22.09 6.91
CA LYS A 67 3.05 -22.06 5.91
C LYS A 67 3.28 -21.02 4.80
N THR A 68 4.09 -20.00 5.09
CA THR A 68 4.41 -18.95 4.10
C THR A 68 5.46 -19.41 3.09
N ALA A 69 6.14 -20.52 3.33
CA ALA A 69 7.23 -21.01 2.49
C ALA A 69 6.83 -21.11 1.02
N GLY A 70 7.68 -20.55 0.15
CA GLY A 70 7.47 -20.54 -1.30
C GLY A 70 6.44 -19.53 -1.79
N SER A 71 6.09 -18.53 -1.00
CA SER A 71 5.25 -17.42 -1.46
C SER A 71 5.97 -16.58 -2.52
N GLU A 72 5.27 -16.27 -3.61
CA GLU A 72 5.75 -15.37 -4.67
C GLU A 72 5.60 -13.91 -4.27
N VAL A 73 4.49 -13.60 -3.58
CA VAL A 73 4.19 -12.27 -3.04
C VAL A 73 3.78 -12.40 -1.58
N VAL A 74 4.26 -11.49 -0.75
CA VAL A 74 3.86 -11.35 0.65
C VAL A 74 3.33 -9.94 0.88
N VAL A 75 2.10 -9.84 1.37
CA VAL A 75 1.48 -8.57 1.76
C VAL A 75 1.51 -8.46 3.28
N ILE A 76 2.20 -7.44 3.80
CA ILE A 76 2.34 -7.21 5.25
C ILE A 76 1.37 -6.11 5.67
N THR A 77 0.30 -6.51 6.35
CA THR A 77 -0.72 -5.59 6.90
C THR A 77 -0.66 -5.51 8.42
N SER A 78 0.32 -6.20 9.03
CA SER A 78 0.50 -6.26 10.48
C SER A 78 0.92 -4.91 11.05
N GLY A 79 0.30 -4.49 12.14
CA GLY A 79 0.58 -3.25 12.82
C GLY A 79 -0.58 -2.86 13.72
N LEU A 80 -0.32 -1.97 14.67
CA LEU A 80 -1.34 -1.42 15.55
C LEU A 80 -1.85 -0.09 14.99
N PRO A 81 -3.17 0.16 15.02
CA PRO A 81 -3.71 1.48 14.78
C PRO A 81 -3.31 2.42 15.95
N ARG A 82 -3.19 3.73 15.67
CA ARG A 82 -2.93 4.72 16.70
C ARG A 82 -4.05 4.68 17.76
N LYS A 83 -3.65 4.52 19.03
CA LYS A 83 -4.57 4.54 20.17
C LYS A 83 -4.64 5.93 20.79
N PRO A 84 -5.74 6.28 21.47
CA PRO A 84 -5.80 7.51 22.27
C PRO A 84 -4.64 7.58 23.28
N GLY A 85 -3.95 8.73 23.35
CA GLY A 85 -2.80 8.95 24.22
C GLY A 85 -1.44 8.47 23.66
N MET A 86 -1.42 7.75 22.54
CA MET A 86 -0.19 7.32 21.87
C MET A 86 0.39 8.47 21.05
N SER A 87 1.66 8.78 21.25
CA SER A 87 2.40 9.73 20.42
C SER A 87 2.61 9.16 19.00
N ARG A 88 3.12 10.01 18.09
CA ARG A 88 3.54 9.55 16.76
C ARG A 88 4.75 8.60 16.86
N ASP A 89 5.68 8.94 17.70
CA ASP A 89 6.94 8.19 17.86
C ASP A 89 6.69 6.82 18.50
N ASP A 90 5.80 6.73 19.51
CA ASP A 90 5.38 5.44 20.09
C ASP A 90 4.75 4.51 19.04
N LEU A 91 3.97 5.08 18.11
CA LEU A 91 3.39 4.31 17.02
C LEU A 91 4.46 3.81 16.03
N ILE A 92 5.43 4.67 15.70
CA ILE A 92 6.55 4.31 14.82
C ILE A 92 7.36 3.18 15.47
N GLU A 93 7.76 3.33 16.73
CA GLU A 93 8.53 2.31 17.44
C GLU A 93 7.83 0.97 17.48
N THR A 94 6.57 0.96 17.91
CA THR A 94 5.77 -0.27 18.01
C THR A 94 5.64 -0.96 16.65
N ASN A 95 5.26 -0.22 15.62
CA ASN A 95 5.03 -0.80 14.31
C ASN A 95 6.34 -1.18 13.59
N ALA A 96 7.43 -0.46 13.82
CA ALA A 96 8.75 -0.84 13.33
C ALA A 96 9.22 -2.18 13.90
N GLY A 97 9.04 -2.41 15.19
CA GLY A 97 9.32 -3.71 15.82
C GLY A 97 8.51 -4.85 15.22
N ILE A 98 7.20 -4.61 14.98
CA ILE A 98 6.32 -5.60 14.34
C ILE A 98 6.78 -5.89 12.90
N VAL A 99 6.99 -4.86 12.09
CA VAL A 99 7.41 -5.00 10.68
C VAL A 99 8.78 -5.67 10.58
N ARG A 100 9.72 -5.33 11.46
CA ARG A 100 11.04 -5.99 11.55
C ARG A 100 10.87 -7.49 11.76
N SER A 101 10.20 -7.89 12.85
CA SER A 101 9.99 -9.29 13.20
C SER A 101 9.28 -10.08 12.09
N VAL A 102 8.22 -9.52 11.52
CA VAL A 102 7.49 -10.14 10.39
C VAL A 102 8.42 -10.31 9.18
N THR A 103 9.15 -9.27 8.82
CA THR A 103 10.05 -9.28 7.66
C THR A 103 11.15 -10.33 7.82
N GLU A 104 11.80 -10.42 8.99
CA GLU A 104 12.82 -11.43 9.29
C GLU A 104 12.30 -12.86 9.09
N ASN A 105 11.11 -13.15 9.65
CA ASN A 105 10.49 -14.45 9.50
C ASN A 105 10.12 -14.75 8.03
N ILE A 106 9.59 -13.77 7.30
CA ILE A 106 9.25 -13.95 5.88
C ILE A 106 10.49 -14.25 5.05
N ILE A 107 11.60 -13.51 5.23
CA ILE A 107 12.83 -13.74 4.49
C ILE A 107 13.41 -15.14 4.79
N GLN A 108 13.28 -15.62 6.03
CA GLN A 108 13.72 -16.97 6.40
C GLN A 108 12.96 -18.08 5.62
N HIS A 109 11.65 -17.91 5.40
CA HIS A 109 10.80 -18.94 4.79
C HIS A 109 10.50 -18.70 3.30
N SER A 110 10.57 -17.44 2.84
CA SER A 110 10.29 -17.03 1.46
C SER A 110 11.32 -15.98 0.98
N PRO A 111 12.62 -16.33 0.87
CA PRO A 111 13.69 -15.36 0.59
C PRO A 111 13.59 -14.69 -0.79
N ASN A 112 12.82 -15.25 -1.69
CA ASN A 112 12.65 -14.73 -3.05
C ASN A 112 11.33 -13.95 -3.24
N ALA A 113 10.49 -13.87 -2.21
CA ALA A 113 9.20 -13.19 -2.29
C ALA A 113 9.34 -11.69 -2.61
N ILE A 114 8.37 -11.16 -3.32
CA ILE A 114 8.17 -9.72 -3.47
C ILE A 114 7.30 -9.28 -2.30
N ILE A 115 7.72 -8.24 -1.59
CA ILE A 115 7.05 -7.77 -0.36
C ILE A 115 6.30 -6.46 -0.64
N ILE A 116 5.01 -6.44 -0.28
CA ILE A 116 4.15 -5.25 -0.30
C ILE A 116 3.83 -4.87 1.14
N ILE A 117 4.24 -3.68 1.56
CA ILE A 117 3.95 -3.12 2.88
C ILE A 117 2.64 -2.34 2.83
N VAL A 118 1.79 -2.57 3.83
CA VAL A 118 0.53 -1.83 4.04
C VAL A 118 0.49 -1.18 5.43
N SER A 119 1.36 -1.62 6.33
CA SER A 119 1.49 -1.13 7.70
C SER A 119 1.83 0.37 7.74
N ASN A 120 1.27 1.09 8.72
CA ASN A 120 1.47 2.54 8.87
C ASN A 120 2.39 2.87 10.07
N PRO A 121 3.14 4.00 10.00
CA PRO A 121 3.26 4.97 8.89
C PRO A 121 3.95 4.36 7.67
N LEU A 122 3.28 4.38 6.51
CA LEU A 122 3.62 3.53 5.38
C LEU A 122 5.05 3.69 4.86
N ASP A 123 5.47 4.94 4.59
CA ASP A 123 6.76 5.20 3.96
C ASP A 123 7.90 4.73 4.87
N VAL A 124 7.77 4.94 6.18
CA VAL A 124 8.75 4.54 7.20
C VAL A 124 8.70 3.03 7.47
N MET A 125 7.53 2.40 7.42
CA MET A 125 7.44 0.94 7.53
C MET A 125 8.02 0.25 6.29
N THR A 126 7.89 0.85 5.11
CA THR A 126 8.57 0.39 3.89
C THR A 126 10.09 0.50 4.04
N TYR A 127 10.58 1.62 4.59
CA TYR A 127 11.98 1.79 4.94
C TYR A 127 12.45 0.73 5.95
N GLN A 128 11.74 0.52 7.06
CA GLN A 128 12.07 -0.50 8.06
C GLN A 128 12.17 -1.90 7.44
N ALA A 129 11.20 -2.28 6.62
CA ALA A 129 11.22 -3.58 5.97
C ALA A 129 12.41 -3.74 5.00
N HIS A 130 12.81 -2.66 4.32
CA HIS A 130 13.95 -2.69 3.40
C HIS A 130 15.28 -2.87 4.13
N ILE A 131 15.54 -2.10 5.18
CA ILE A 131 16.80 -2.24 5.97
C ILE A 131 16.87 -3.60 6.66
N THR A 132 15.74 -4.18 7.06
CA THR A 132 15.65 -5.51 7.66
C THR A 132 15.90 -6.63 6.63
N SER A 133 15.18 -6.59 5.49
CA SER A 133 15.23 -7.66 4.49
C SER A 133 16.49 -7.65 3.65
N LYS A 134 17.08 -6.47 3.42
CA LYS A 134 18.16 -6.23 2.46
C LYS A 134 17.83 -6.72 1.05
N LEU A 135 16.55 -6.84 0.72
CA LEU A 135 16.10 -7.18 -0.62
C LEU A 135 16.49 -6.08 -1.62
N PRO A 136 16.71 -6.42 -2.89
CA PRO A 136 16.85 -5.40 -3.92
C PRO A 136 15.57 -4.56 -4.02
N ARG A 137 15.70 -3.26 -4.31
CA ARG A 137 14.59 -2.29 -4.25
C ARG A 137 13.37 -2.65 -5.11
N ASN A 138 13.57 -3.39 -6.19
CA ASN A 138 12.48 -3.85 -7.05
C ASN A 138 11.58 -4.90 -6.40
N LYS A 139 12.02 -5.54 -5.32
CA LYS A 139 11.27 -6.59 -4.61
C LYS A 139 10.58 -6.12 -3.33
N LEU A 140 10.70 -4.86 -2.96
CA LEU A 140 10.05 -4.32 -1.77
C LEU A 140 9.45 -2.96 -2.05
N MET A 141 8.16 -2.81 -1.74
CA MET A 141 7.39 -1.60 -2.00
C MET A 141 6.27 -1.40 -1.00
N GLY A 142 5.78 -0.17 -0.90
CA GLY A 142 4.64 0.20 -0.05
C GLY A 142 3.38 0.52 -0.85
N MET A 143 2.24 0.05 -0.37
CA MET A 143 0.91 0.38 -0.91
C MET A 143 0.49 1.76 -0.41
N ALA A 144 0.67 2.78 -1.23
CA ALA A 144 0.42 4.20 -0.90
C ALA A 144 -0.44 4.89 -1.96
N GLY A 145 0.20 5.47 -2.95
CA GLY A 145 -0.43 6.30 -3.96
C GLY A 145 -1.53 5.59 -4.75
N ILE A 146 -1.49 4.28 -4.90
CA ILE A 146 -2.58 3.50 -5.53
C ILE A 146 -3.90 3.68 -4.78
N LEU A 147 -3.89 3.69 -3.45
CA LEU A 147 -5.07 3.93 -2.62
C LEU A 147 -5.49 5.40 -2.67
N ASP A 148 -4.54 6.32 -2.56
CA ASP A 148 -4.82 7.76 -2.58
C ASP A 148 -5.36 8.20 -3.93
N THR A 149 -4.82 7.66 -5.02
CA THR A 149 -5.35 7.83 -6.37
C THR A 149 -6.77 7.27 -6.52
N ALA A 150 -7.08 6.12 -5.91
CA ALA A 150 -8.41 5.55 -5.94
C ALA A 150 -9.45 6.46 -5.24
N ARG A 151 -9.09 7.06 -4.11
CA ARG A 151 -9.93 8.07 -3.42
C ARG A 151 -10.19 9.29 -4.29
N TYR A 152 -9.12 9.84 -4.87
CA TYR A 152 -9.21 11.00 -5.76
C TYR A 152 -10.12 10.71 -6.95
N ARG A 153 -9.96 9.56 -7.60
CA ARG A 153 -10.83 9.11 -8.70
C ARG A 153 -12.28 8.97 -8.28
N ALA A 154 -12.55 8.45 -7.08
CA ALA A 154 -13.92 8.30 -6.57
C ALA A 154 -14.59 9.66 -6.34
N PHE A 155 -13.87 10.63 -5.76
CA PHE A 155 -14.40 11.98 -5.53
C PHE A 155 -14.58 12.77 -6.82
N LEU A 156 -13.68 12.61 -7.79
CA LEU A 156 -13.87 13.18 -9.13
C LEU A 156 -15.08 12.56 -9.84
N ALA A 157 -15.26 11.26 -9.74
CA ALA A 157 -16.42 10.58 -10.35
C ALA A 157 -17.75 11.07 -9.78
N GLU A 158 -17.80 11.27 -8.44
CA GLU A 158 -18.96 11.86 -7.75
C GLU A 158 -19.24 13.27 -8.26
N ALA A 159 -18.23 14.14 -8.29
CA ALA A 159 -18.40 15.54 -8.69
C ALA A 159 -18.78 15.71 -10.17
N LEU A 160 -18.22 14.89 -11.05
CA LEU A 160 -18.47 14.93 -12.50
C LEU A 160 -19.67 14.09 -12.93
N ASN A 161 -20.24 13.29 -12.03
CA ASN A 161 -21.31 12.32 -12.32
C ASN A 161 -20.94 11.36 -13.47
N VAL A 162 -19.72 10.81 -13.42
CA VAL A 162 -19.20 9.84 -14.41
C VAL A 162 -18.75 8.55 -13.73
N SER A 163 -18.50 7.51 -14.52
CA SER A 163 -17.95 6.25 -14.01
C SER A 163 -16.52 6.45 -13.48
N PRO A 164 -16.17 5.97 -12.27
CA PRO A 164 -14.80 6.00 -11.79
C PRO A 164 -13.84 5.14 -12.65
N LYS A 165 -14.37 4.26 -13.50
CA LYS A 165 -13.57 3.46 -14.44
C LYS A 165 -12.94 4.31 -15.55
N ASP A 166 -13.57 5.41 -15.92
CA ASP A 166 -13.13 6.29 -17.00
C ASP A 166 -12.09 7.33 -16.53
N ILE A 167 -11.86 7.43 -15.21
CA ILE A 167 -10.90 8.38 -14.66
C ILE A 167 -9.53 7.73 -14.54
N GLN A 168 -8.53 8.35 -15.14
CA GLN A 168 -7.10 8.05 -14.94
C GLN A 168 -6.45 9.19 -14.18
N ALA A 169 -5.71 8.87 -13.13
CA ALA A 169 -5.09 9.87 -12.27
C ALA A 169 -3.78 9.34 -11.67
N VAL A 170 -2.94 10.26 -11.21
CA VAL A 170 -1.68 9.95 -10.50
C VAL A 170 -1.55 10.86 -9.29
N LEU A 171 -1.32 10.26 -8.14
CA LEU A 171 -0.89 10.95 -6.92
C LEU A 171 0.48 10.43 -6.52
N MET A 172 1.38 11.34 -6.16
CA MET A 172 2.77 11.06 -5.78
C MET A 172 3.05 11.47 -4.33
N GLY A 173 4.31 11.33 -3.92
CA GLY A 173 4.79 11.77 -2.61
C GLY A 173 4.55 10.79 -1.49
N GLY A 174 4.72 11.23 -0.25
CA GLY A 174 4.48 10.44 0.96
C GLY A 174 2.98 10.15 1.17
N HIS A 175 2.70 9.04 1.84
CA HIS A 175 1.33 8.64 2.16
C HIS A 175 0.78 9.45 3.34
N GLY A 176 -0.05 10.45 3.09
CA GLY A 176 -0.64 11.33 4.09
C GLY A 176 -0.92 12.73 3.57
N ASP A 177 -0.92 13.72 4.46
CA ASP A 177 -1.33 15.09 4.15
C ASP A 177 -0.40 15.79 3.14
N THR A 178 0.82 15.29 2.96
CA THR A 178 1.82 15.83 2.02
C THR A 178 1.81 15.13 0.65
N MET A 179 0.81 14.29 0.35
CA MET A 179 0.67 13.70 -0.98
C MET A 179 0.54 14.79 -2.07
N VAL A 180 1.03 14.46 -3.26
CA VAL A 180 1.12 15.38 -4.41
C VAL A 180 0.14 14.93 -5.50
N PRO A 181 -1.09 15.46 -5.52
CA PRO A 181 -2.02 15.24 -6.61
C PRO A 181 -1.54 15.93 -7.89
N LEU A 182 -1.72 15.28 -9.03
CA LEU A 182 -1.29 15.77 -10.33
C LEU A 182 -2.48 15.95 -11.30
N PRO A 183 -3.25 17.07 -11.21
CA PRO A 183 -4.35 17.34 -12.13
C PRO A 183 -3.95 17.36 -13.61
N ARG A 184 -2.74 17.79 -13.94
CA ARG A 184 -2.20 17.79 -15.31
C ARG A 184 -2.09 16.37 -15.90
N TYR A 185 -1.96 15.35 -15.04
CA TYR A 185 -1.89 13.95 -15.41
C TYR A 185 -3.20 13.21 -15.08
N THR A 186 -4.29 13.96 -14.88
CA THR A 186 -5.62 13.40 -14.58
C THR A 186 -6.55 13.60 -15.75
N THR A 187 -7.16 12.52 -16.25
CA THR A 187 -8.08 12.56 -17.38
C THR A 187 -9.34 11.76 -17.11
N VAL A 188 -10.41 12.11 -17.81
CA VAL A 188 -11.66 11.34 -17.89
C VAL A 188 -11.82 10.88 -19.34
N ALA A 189 -11.67 9.59 -19.60
CA ALA A 189 -11.67 9.02 -20.95
C ALA A 189 -10.74 9.77 -21.94
N GLY A 190 -9.58 10.23 -21.46
CA GLY A 190 -8.59 10.97 -22.23
C GLY A 190 -8.79 12.49 -22.27
N ILE A 191 -9.91 13.02 -21.74
CA ILE A 191 -10.15 14.45 -21.63
C ILE A 191 -9.48 14.97 -20.34
N PRO A 192 -8.64 16.03 -20.40
CA PRO A 192 -8.03 16.60 -19.21
C PRO A 192 -9.09 17.03 -18.18
N VAL A 193 -8.90 16.64 -16.92
CA VAL A 193 -9.87 16.94 -15.87
C VAL A 193 -10.12 18.45 -15.69
N MET A 194 -9.08 19.25 -15.93
CA MET A 194 -9.15 20.72 -15.83
C MET A 194 -10.04 21.38 -16.89
N GLU A 195 -10.45 20.65 -17.93
CA GLU A 195 -11.45 21.11 -18.92
C GLU A 195 -12.89 20.79 -18.50
N LEU A 196 -13.05 19.87 -17.53
CA LEU A 196 -14.36 19.34 -17.13
C LEU A 196 -14.85 19.88 -15.80
N ILE A 197 -13.97 20.43 -14.97
CA ILE A 197 -14.30 20.90 -13.62
C ILE A 197 -13.58 22.23 -13.36
N ASP A 198 -14.24 23.14 -12.66
CA ASP A 198 -13.63 24.40 -12.26
C ASP A 198 -12.55 24.19 -11.17
N LYS A 199 -11.62 25.15 -11.11
CA LYS A 199 -10.48 25.07 -10.19
C LYS A 199 -10.90 24.99 -8.72
N GLU A 200 -11.91 25.74 -8.31
CA GLU A 200 -12.34 25.77 -6.90
C GLU A 200 -12.89 24.42 -6.45
N THR A 201 -13.70 23.76 -7.30
CA THR A 201 -14.23 22.43 -7.04
C THR A 201 -13.11 21.37 -7.05
N LEU A 202 -12.18 21.49 -7.98
CA LEU A 202 -11.02 20.58 -8.05
C LEU A 202 -10.13 20.69 -6.79
N ASP A 203 -9.84 21.90 -6.34
CA ASP A 203 -9.07 22.16 -5.12
C ASP A 203 -9.75 21.53 -3.88
N LYS A 204 -11.08 21.67 -3.75
CA LYS A 204 -11.85 21.00 -2.66
C LYS A 204 -11.76 19.48 -2.71
N ILE A 205 -11.77 18.89 -3.89
CA ILE A 205 -11.60 17.44 -4.08
C ILE A 205 -10.20 17.00 -3.67
N ILE A 206 -9.19 17.77 -4.04
CA ILE A 206 -7.80 17.53 -3.63
C ILE A 206 -7.66 17.55 -2.11
N ASP A 207 -8.20 18.57 -1.45
CA ASP A 207 -8.13 18.70 0.01
C ASP A 207 -8.89 17.57 0.71
N ARG A 208 -10.05 17.17 0.20
CA ARG A 208 -10.81 16.02 0.71
C ARG A 208 -10.01 14.71 0.50
N THR A 209 -9.30 14.58 -0.61
CA THR A 209 -8.46 13.40 -0.88
C THR A 209 -7.33 13.27 0.16
N LYS A 210 -6.63 14.37 0.44
CA LYS A 210 -5.57 14.42 1.45
C LYS A 210 -6.07 14.03 2.84
N SER A 211 -7.26 14.49 3.21
CA SER A 211 -7.90 14.20 4.50
C SER A 211 -8.76 12.93 4.52
N GLY A 212 -8.86 12.20 3.40
CA GLY A 212 -9.81 11.10 3.22
C GLY A 212 -9.65 9.93 4.21
N GLY A 213 -8.44 9.67 4.67
CA GLY A 213 -8.21 8.70 5.75
C GLY A 213 -8.86 9.13 7.07
N GLY A 214 -8.69 10.40 7.45
CA GLY A 214 -9.30 10.99 8.64
C GLY A 214 -10.82 11.08 8.56
N GLU A 215 -11.38 11.38 7.39
CA GLU A 215 -12.83 11.37 7.14
C GLU A 215 -13.44 10.01 7.49
N LEU A 216 -12.81 8.91 7.02
CA LEU A 216 -13.28 7.55 7.30
C LEU A 216 -13.16 7.19 8.79
N VAL A 217 -12.07 7.56 9.44
CA VAL A 217 -11.91 7.35 10.89
C VAL A 217 -13.00 8.07 11.67
N LYS A 218 -13.35 9.30 11.28
CA LYS A 218 -14.43 10.07 11.91
C LYS A 218 -15.80 9.41 11.73
N LEU A 219 -16.07 8.83 10.56
CA LEU A 219 -17.35 8.18 10.24
C LEU A 219 -17.47 6.78 10.83
N MET A 220 -16.40 5.99 10.83
CA MET A 220 -16.43 4.57 11.17
C MET A 220 -15.87 4.26 12.56
N GLY A 221 -15.21 5.23 13.23
CA GLY A 221 -14.50 5.01 14.48
C GLY A 221 -13.20 4.20 14.34
N THR A 222 -12.81 3.87 13.12
CA THR A 222 -11.62 3.07 12.81
C THR A 222 -11.14 3.38 11.39
N SER A 223 -9.90 2.91 11.06
CA SER A 223 -9.33 3.09 9.72
C SER A 223 -10.10 2.31 8.66
N ALA A 224 -10.03 2.79 7.41
CA ALA A 224 -10.54 2.08 6.24
C ALA A 224 -9.89 0.69 6.09
N TRP A 225 -10.62 -0.26 5.51
CA TRP A 225 -10.08 -1.59 5.23
C TRP A 225 -10.44 -2.15 3.84
N TYR A 226 -11.61 -1.81 3.28
CA TYR A 226 -12.03 -2.32 1.96
C TYR A 226 -11.11 -1.82 0.84
N ALA A 227 -10.95 -0.51 0.72
CA ALA A 227 -10.12 0.08 -0.34
C ALA A 227 -8.63 -0.25 -0.19
N PRO A 228 -7.99 -0.16 0.99
CA PRO A 228 -6.59 -0.56 1.13
C PRO A 228 -6.36 -2.06 0.89
N GLY A 229 -7.27 -2.94 1.34
CA GLY A 229 -7.19 -4.37 1.04
C GLY A 229 -7.28 -4.66 -0.46
N ALA A 230 -8.22 -4.01 -1.16
CA ALA A 230 -8.35 -4.13 -2.61
C ALA A 230 -7.15 -3.56 -3.37
N ALA A 231 -6.60 -2.42 -2.91
CA ALA A 231 -5.40 -1.83 -3.52
C ALA A 231 -4.17 -2.74 -3.40
N ALA A 232 -3.94 -3.33 -2.23
CA ALA A 232 -2.86 -4.29 -2.03
C ALA A 232 -3.06 -5.56 -2.88
N ALA A 233 -4.29 -6.06 -2.97
CA ALA A 233 -4.61 -7.20 -3.83
C ALA A 233 -4.36 -6.90 -5.31
N GLN A 234 -4.69 -5.69 -5.78
CA GLN A 234 -4.44 -5.25 -7.16
C GLN A 234 -2.94 -5.18 -7.48
N MET A 235 -2.11 -4.75 -6.52
CA MET A 235 -0.65 -4.78 -6.68
C MET A 235 -0.13 -6.22 -6.78
N ALA A 236 -0.57 -7.10 -5.88
CA ALA A 236 -0.20 -8.51 -5.89
C ALA A 236 -0.63 -9.20 -7.19
N GLU A 237 -1.83 -8.90 -7.70
CA GLU A 237 -2.32 -9.41 -8.98
C GLU A 237 -1.44 -8.96 -10.16
N ALA A 238 -1.06 -7.67 -10.19
CA ALA A 238 -0.20 -7.13 -11.25
C ALA A 238 1.16 -7.84 -11.31
N ILE A 239 1.70 -8.22 -10.15
CA ILE A 239 2.96 -8.97 -10.04
C ILE A 239 2.76 -10.42 -10.52
N VAL A 240 1.82 -11.13 -9.91
CA VAL A 240 1.64 -12.58 -10.13
C VAL A 240 1.20 -12.90 -11.55
N LYS A 241 0.34 -12.05 -12.15
CA LYS A 241 -0.14 -12.20 -13.54
C LYS A 241 0.72 -11.46 -14.57
N ASP A 242 1.87 -10.91 -14.19
CA ASP A 242 2.76 -10.11 -15.06
C ASP A 242 2.02 -9.04 -15.88
N GLN A 243 1.10 -8.32 -15.23
CA GLN A 243 0.22 -7.39 -15.94
C GLN A 243 0.94 -6.10 -16.39
N ARG A 244 2.12 -5.80 -15.84
CA ARG A 244 2.91 -4.60 -16.16
C ARG A 244 2.11 -3.30 -16.01
N ARG A 245 1.31 -3.23 -14.95
CA ARG A 245 0.46 -2.08 -14.64
C ARG A 245 1.29 -0.90 -14.15
N VAL A 246 0.83 0.29 -14.48
CA VAL A 246 1.41 1.51 -13.92
C VAL A 246 0.63 1.90 -12.67
N PHE A 247 1.34 1.92 -11.52
CA PHE A 247 0.77 2.34 -10.24
C PHE A 247 1.73 3.28 -9.51
N PRO A 248 1.22 4.31 -8.81
CA PRO A 248 2.02 5.04 -7.83
C PRO A 248 2.16 4.18 -6.56
N VAL A 249 3.39 3.78 -6.27
CA VAL A 249 3.74 2.98 -5.09
C VAL A 249 4.92 3.59 -4.35
N CYS A 250 5.00 3.39 -3.03
CA CYS A 250 6.14 3.85 -2.25
C CYS A 250 7.35 2.93 -2.50
N ILE A 251 8.45 3.53 -2.91
CA ILE A 251 9.72 2.84 -3.17
C ILE A 251 10.90 3.66 -2.66
N LYS A 252 12.07 3.02 -2.49
CA LYS A 252 13.34 3.71 -2.34
C LYS A 252 13.70 4.41 -3.66
N LEU A 253 13.90 5.72 -3.63
CA LEU A 253 14.42 6.48 -4.75
C LEU A 253 15.95 6.44 -4.74
N GLU A 254 16.57 6.33 -5.91
CA GLU A 254 18.00 6.24 -6.15
C GLU A 254 18.40 7.16 -7.31
N GLY A 255 18.01 8.44 -7.21
CA GLY A 255 18.28 9.51 -8.19
C GLY A 255 17.07 9.99 -8.97
N GLU A 256 15.98 9.23 -8.99
CA GLU A 256 14.76 9.66 -9.68
C GLU A 256 14.22 10.96 -9.06
N TYR A 257 13.74 11.87 -9.88
CA TYR A 257 13.32 13.22 -9.49
C TYR A 257 14.42 14.05 -8.78
N GLY A 258 15.71 13.65 -8.92
CA GLY A 258 16.83 14.23 -8.18
C GLY A 258 16.84 13.89 -6.69
N ILE A 259 16.14 12.84 -6.27
CA ILE A 259 15.98 12.44 -4.87
C ILE A 259 16.70 11.11 -4.63
N ASP A 260 17.58 11.10 -3.63
CA ASP A 260 18.27 9.91 -3.15
C ASP A 260 17.83 9.54 -1.73
N ASP A 261 17.91 8.25 -1.41
CA ASP A 261 17.70 7.70 -0.06
C ASP A 261 16.42 8.19 0.63
N CYS A 262 15.32 8.23 -0.11
CA CYS A 262 14.00 8.56 0.41
C CYS A 262 12.98 7.55 -0.11
N TYR A 263 11.95 7.29 0.70
CA TYR A 263 10.86 6.39 0.36
C TYR A 263 9.63 7.21 0.03
N LEU A 264 9.30 7.29 -1.26
CA LEU A 264 8.19 8.12 -1.76
C LEU A 264 7.34 7.35 -2.77
N GLY A 265 6.07 7.69 -2.81
CA GLY A 265 5.14 7.24 -3.84
C GLY A 265 5.46 7.87 -5.20
N VAL A 266 5.81 7.04 -6.16
CA VAL A 266 6.08 7.45 -7.55
C VAL A 266 5.45 6.45 -8.53
N PRO A 267 5.13 6.87 -9.77
CA PRO A 267 4.61 5.94 -10.78
C PRO A 267 5.68 4.91 -11.18
N VAL A 268 5.30 3.64 -11.11
CA VAL A 268 6.17 2.53 -11.54
C VAL A 268 5.44 1.58 -12.47
N VAL A 269 6.17 0.85 -13.29
CA VAL A 269 5.67 -0.34 -13.96
C VAL A 269 5.84 -1.52 -13.02
N LEU A 270 4.72 -2.14 -12.64
CA LEU A 270 4.68 -3.28 -11.73
C LEU A 270 4.34 -4.57 -12.49
N GLY A 271 5.26 -5.51 -12.52
CA GLY A 271 5.16 -6.79 -13.20
C GLY A 271 5.78 -7.92 -12.37
N LYS A 272 6.03 -9.08 -13.01
CA LYS A 272 6.47 -10.31 -12.32
C LYS A 272 7.78 -10.21 -11.56
N ASN A 273 8.62 -9.23 -11.88
CA ASN A 273 9.88 -8.99 -11.17
C ASN A 273 9.73 -7.95 -10.04
N GLY A 274 8.50 -7.54 -9.72
CA GLY A 274 8.19 -6.41 -8.86
C GLY A 274 8.24 -5.10 -9.63
N ILE A 275 8.99 -4.12 -9.17
CA ILE A 275 9.17 -2.84 -9.86
C ILE A 275 10.11 -3.04 -11.04
N GLU A 276 9.60 -2.92 -12.26
CA GLU A 276 10.40 -3.11 -13.46
C GLU A 276 10.96 -1.78 -14.01
N LYS A 277 10.27 -0.68 -13.74
CA LYS A 277 10.69 0.66 -14.17
C LYS A 277 10.02 1.73 -13.29
N VAL A 278 10.76 2.76 -12.92
CA VAL A 278 10.20 4.02 -12.42
C VAL A 278 9.89 4.92 -13.62
N ILE A 279 8.74 5.58 -13.60
CA ILE A 279 8.35 6.56 -14.63
C ILE A 279 8.53 7.95 -14.03
N GLU A 280 9.49 8.70 -14.54
CA GLU A 280 9.66 10.11 -14.17
C GLU A 280 8.74 10.98 -15.00
N LEU A 281 7.85 11.72 -14.30
CA LEU A 281 6.95 12.68 -14.91
C LEU A 281 7.64 14.04 -15.00
N ASP A 282 7.33 14.80 -16.05
CA ASP A 282 7.77 16.20 -16.17
C ASP A 282 6.93 17.09 -15.25
N LEU A 283 7.44 17.31 -14.04
CA LEU A 283 6.79 18.14 -13.02
C LEU A 283 7.08 19.62 -13.27
N ASN A 284 6.04 20.45 -13.13
CA ASN A 284 6.24 21.91 -13.10
C ASN A 284 6.82 22.34 -11.74
N ASP A 285 7.16 23.62 -11.60
CA ASP A 285 7.84 24.11 -10.39
C ASP A 285 6.98 23.95 -9.13
N VAL A 286 5.65 24.18 -9.22
CA VAL A 286 4.72 23.98 -8.08
C VAL A 286 4.66 22.52 -7.67
N GLU A 287 4.60 21.59 -8.63
CA GLU A 287 4.58 20.16 -8.38
C GLU A 287 5.92 19.66 -7.78
N LYS A 288 7.06 20.24 -8.22
CA LYS A 288 8.38 19.97 -7.64
C LYS A 288 8.47 20.46 -6.20
N ASP A 289 7.98 21.68 -5.92
CA ASP A 289 7.95 22.23 -4.55
C ASP A 289 7.10 21.35 -3.62
N MET A 290 5.93 20.92 -4.08
CA MET A 290 5.09 19.98 -3.31
C MET A 290 5.81 18.66 -3.04
N LEU A 291 6.51 18.11 -4.02
CA LEU A 291 7.26 16.86 -3.87
C LEU A 291 8.42 17.03 -2.88
N GLU A 292 9.11 18.17 -2.91
CA GLU A 292 10.18 18.48 -1.96
C GLU A 292 9.67 18.63 -0.52
N VAL A 293 8.53 19.29 -0.31
CA VAL A 293 7.85 19.33 1.01
C VAL A 293 7.52 17.91 1.49
N SER A 294 6.99 17.09 0.59
CA SER A 294 6.66 15.69 0.90
C SER A 294 7.90 14.88 1.27
N ARG A 295 9.00 15.05 0.51
CA ARG A 295 10.30 14.44 0.79
C ARG A 295 10.83 14.85 2.17
N GLY A 296 10.80 16.13 2.48
CA GLY A 296 11.24 16.66 3.78
C GLY A 296 10.51 15.99 4.94
N HIS A 297 9.18 15.90 4.85
CA HIS A 297 8.35 15.26 5.87
C HIS A 297 8.67 13.76 6.05
N VAL A 298 8.84 13.01 4.95
CA VAL A 298 9.21 11.59 5.03
C VAL A 298 10.61 11.41 5.64
N LYS A 299 11.58 12.23 5.26
CA LYS A 299 12.94 12.20 5.83
C LYS A 299 12.95 12.48 7.33
N GLU A 300 12.14 13.42 7.82
CA GLU A 300 11.99 13.68 9.26
C GLU A 300 11.50 12.41 9.99
N VAL A 301 10.52 11.72 9.45
CA VAL A 301 9.98 10.50 10.08
C VAL A 301 10.96 9.32 9.96
N MET A 302 11.70 9.21 8.86
CA MET A 302 12.80 8.23 8.74
C MET A 302 13.87 8.46 9.80
N ALA A 303 14.26 9.72 10.05
CA ALA A 303 15.25 10.07 11.09
C ALA A 303 14.78 9.68 12.52
N VAL A 304 13.49 9.78 12.82
CA VAL A 304 12.93 9.26 14.08
C VAL A 304 13.18 7.76 14.20
N LEU A 305 12.92 6.99 13.14
CA LEU A 305 13.17 5.56 13.13
C LEU A 305 14.66 5.22 13.29
N ASP A 306 15.54 5.94 12.61
CA ASP A 306 16.99 5.73 12.71
C ASP A 306 17.50 5.95 14.14
N ASN A 307 17.01 6.99 14.80
CA ASN A 307 17.33 7.24 16.22
C ASN A 307 16.82 6.13 17.15
N LEU A 308 15.60 5.61 16.90
CA LEU A 308 15.05 4.49 17.67
C LEU A 308 15.86 3.21 17.47
N ASN A 309 16.30 2.92 16.24
CA ASN A 309 17.12 1.76 15.93
C ASN A 309 18.52 1.85 16.59
N ALA A 310 19.15 3.04 16.59
CA ALA A 310 20.46 3.26 17.19
C ALA A 310 20.47 3.08 18.71
N VAL A 311 19.34 3.25 19.40
CA VAL A 311 19.22 3.04 20.86
C VAL A 311 19.05 1.55 21.21
N GLN A 312 18.66 0.71 20.24
CA GLN A 312 18.42 -0.72 20.45
C GLN A 312 19.63 -1.62 20.09
N GLU A 313 20.66 -1.06 19.44
CA GLU A 313 22.00 -1.67 19.22
C GLU A 313 22.93 -1.39 20.40
#